data_3c8427af17ac7009a062754eda998e74
#
_entry.id   3c8427af17ac7009a062754eda998e74
#
_cell.length_a   1.000
_cell.length_b   1.000
_cell.length_c   1.000
_cell.angle_alpha   90.00
_cell.angle_beta   90.00
_cell.angle_gamma   90.00
#
_symmetry.space_group_name_H-M   'P 1'
#
loop_
_entity.id
_entity.type
_entity.pdbx_description
1 polymer ?
#
loop_
_entity_poly.entity_id
_entity_poly.type
_entity_poly.pdbx_seq_one_letter_code
_entity_poly.pdbx_strand_id
1 'polypeptide(L)'
;EAATDRFAAMINIGYLPPEEEEKLVNFDFKQVRLNPLLSKQRIIQLRAVISQGVFLHQRLGRYIQRLVAATRPYNADTDWRHHSPSELVETGVDLGASPRAIICWSRLAKVWALLQHRRAEVYPEDIQELAPFVLGHRIWLGPHAAAHGLTAEAVIADVINQVPVP
;
A
#
# COMPACT_ATOMS: atom_id res chain seq x y z
N GLU A 1 -1.68 -3.62 15.97
CA GLU A 1 -0.51 -3.65 15.06
C GLU A 1 -0.47 -4.93 14.22
N ALA A 2 -0.26 -6.11 14.81
CA ALA A 2 -0.14 -7.37 14.07
C ALA A 2 -1.40 -7.77 13.26
N ALA A 3 -2.58 -7.25 13.59
CA ALA A 3 -3.82 -7.54 12.88
C ALA A 3 -3.91 -6.74 11.57
N THR A 4 -3.53 -5.45 11.58
CA THR A 4 -3.61 -4.57 10.41
C THR A 4 -2.60 -4.92 9.34
N ASP A 5 -1.41 -5.40 9.70
CA ASP A 5 -0.37 -5.84 8.76
C ASP A 5 -0.82 -6.99 7.84
N ARG A 6 -1.88 -7.71 8.20
CA ARG A 6 -2.42 -8.82 7.40
C ARG A 6 -3.26 -8.37 6.21
N PHE A 7 -3.76 -7.14 6.20
CA PHE A 7 -4.52 -6.59 5.08
C PHE A 7 -3.57 -6.16 3.96
N ALA A 8 -3.96 -6.42 2.71
CA ALA A 8 -3.10 -6.10 1.56
C ALA A 8 -2.97 -4.60 1.33
N ALA A 9 -4.07 -3.87 1.48
CA ALA A 9 -4.16 -2.42 1.34
C ALA A 9 -5.21 -1.85 2.28
N MET A 10 -5.06 -0.57 2.62
CA MET A 10 -6.04 0.23 3.33
C MET A 10 -6.51 1.36 2.44
N ILE A 11 -7.83 1.55 2.39
CA ILE A 11 -8.47 2.62 1.63
C ILE A 11 -9.24 3.47 2.63
N ASN A 12 -8.93 4.75 2.69
CA ASN A 12 -9.65 5.70 3.51
C ASN A 12 -10.91 6.16 2.77
N ILE A 13 -12.07 5.89 3.36
CA ILE A 13 -13.35 6.37 2.86
C ILE A 13 -13.76 7.56 3.74
N GLY A 14 -13.85 8.74 3.14
CA GLY A 14 -14.30 9.95 3.83
C GLY A 14 -15.80 9.95 4.11
N TYR A 15 -16.25 11.01 4.76
CA TYR A 15 -17.67 11.25 4.93
C TYR A 15 -18.33 11.66 3.60
N LEU A 16 -19.63 11.40 3.50
CA LEU A 16 -20.42 11.86 2.37
C LEU A 16 -20.55 13.39 2.40
N PRO A 17 -20.71 14.04 1.25
CA PRO A 17 -21.16 15.43 1.23
C PRO A 17 -22.52 15.56 1.93
N PRO A 18 -22.82 16.71 2.59
CA PRO A 18 -24.07 16.89 3.35
C PRO A 18 -25.34 16.57 2.53
N GLU A 19 -25.32 16.91 1.25
CA GLU A 19 -26.44 16.65 0.32
C GLU A 19 -26.68 15.12 0.09
N GLU A 20 -25.64 14.33 0.18
CA GLU A 20 -25.74 12.86 0.07
C GLU A 20 -26.12 12.23 1.42
N GLU A 21 -25.64 12.83 2.54
CA GLU A 21 -26.05 12.39 3.88
C GLU A 21 -27.55 12.61 4.11
N GLU A 22 -28.12 13.71 3.63
CA GLU A 22 -29.56 14.01 3.74
C GLU A 22 -30.40 12.91 3.08
N LYS A 23 -29.94 12.31 1.98
CA LYS A 23 -30.63 11.21 1.32
C LYS A 23 -30.73 9.95 2.18
N LEU A 24 -29.81 9.77 3.15
CA LEU A 24 -29.81 8.61 4.04
C LEU A 24 -31.00 8.61 4.99
N VAL A 25 -31.61 9.75 5.29
CA VAL A 25 -32.79 9.87 6.17
C VAL A 25 -33.94 9.00 5.69
N ASN A 26 -34.13 8.89 4.37
CA ASN A 26 -35.19 8.11 3.74
C ASN A 26 -34.67 6.85 3.01
N PHE A 27 -33.41 6.46 3.23
CA PHE A 27 -32.78 5.35 2.54
C PHE A 27 -33.20 4.01 3.15
N ASP A 28 -33.85 3.17 2.37
CA ASP A 28 -34.23 1.81 2.80
C ASP A 28 -33.21 0.78 2.29
N PHE A 29 -32.32 0.34 3.18
CA PHE A 29 -31.32 -0.69 2.89
C PHE A 29 -31.94 -2.04 2.45
N LYS A 30 -33.20 -2.32 2.81
CA LYS A 30 -33.88 -3.57 2.42
C LYS A 30 -34.24 -3.62 0.94
N GLN A 31 -34.29 -2.47 0.29
CA GLN A 31 -34.58 -2.36 -1.16
C GLN A 31 -33.32 -2.49 -2.01
N VAL A 32 -32.12 -2.42 -1.40
CA VAL A 32 -30.87 -2.56 -2.13
C VAL A 32 -30.69 -4.02 -2.57
N ARG A 33 -30.76 -4.27 -3.86
CA ARG A 33 -30.48 -5.57 -4.46
C ARG A 33 -29.15 -5.54 -5.16
N LEU A 34 -28.20 -6.36 -4.68
CA LEU A 34 -26.90 -6.53 -5.32
C LEU A 34 -26.97 -7.72 -6.28
N ASN A 35 -26.68 -7.46 -7.55
CA ASN A 35 -26.51 -8.52 -8.53
C ASN A 35 -25.03 -8.95 -8.56
N PRO A 36 -24.73 -10.26 -8.54
CA PRO A 36 -23.36 -10.73 -8.62
C PRO A 36 -22.78 -10.39 -10.00
N LEU A 37 -21.67 -9.65 -10.03
CA LEU A 37 -20.97 -9.30 -11.26
C LEU A 37 -20.06 -10.43 -11.75
N LEU A 38 -19.46 -11.19 -10.83
CA LEU A 38 -18.53 -12.25 -11.12
C LEU A 38 -18.83 -13.48 -10.27
N SER A 39 -18.71 -14.67 -10.88
CA SER A 39 -18.71 -15.91 -10.12
C SER A 39 -17.39 -16.13 -9.38
N LYS A 40 -17.42 -16.92 -8.30
CA LYS A 40 -16.20 -17.33 -7.58
C LYS A 40 -15.16 -17.95 -8.53
N GLN A 41 -15.61 -18.80 -9.45
CA GLN A 41 -14.74 -19.46 -10.42
C GLN A 41 -14.07 -18.45 -11.35
N ARG A 42 -14.79 -17.42 -11.80
CA ARG A 42 -14.25 -16.36 -12.64
C ARG A 42 -13.20 -15.54 -11.91
N ILE A 43 -13.40 -15.25 -10.62
CA ILE A 43 -12.39 -14.56 -9.78
C ILE A 43 -11.12 -15.39 -9.68
N ILE A 44 -11.23 -16.71 -9.47
CA ILE A 44 -10.05 -17.60 -9.40
C ILE A 44 -9.30 -17.61 -10.74
N GLN A 45 -10.00 -17.69 -11.86
CA GLN A 45 -9.40 -17.62 -13.20
C GLN A 45 -8.68 -16.28 -13.43
N LEU A 46 -9.32 -15.17 -13.10
CA LEU A 46 -8.70 -13.83 -13.23
C LEU A 46 -7.43 -13.71 -12.40
N ARG A 47 -7.43 -14.21 -11.18
CA ARG A 47 -6.23 -14.23 -10.33
C ARG A 47 -5.08 -15.01 -10.96
N ALA A 48 -5.36 -16.16 -11.57
CA ALA A 48 -4.36 -16.95 -12.25
C ALA A 48 -3.82 -16.21 -13.48
N VAL A 49 -4.69 -15.64 -14.30
CA VAL A 49 -4.31 -14.84 -15.49
C VAL A 49 -3.43 -13.65 -15.09
N ILE A 50 -3.79 -12.89 -14.06
CA ILE A 50 -3.00 -11.75 -13.62
C ILE A 50 -1.65 -12.19 -13.08
N SER A 51 -1.63 -13.23 -12.25
CA SER A 51 -0.40 -13.73 -11.64
C SER A 51 0.63 -14.18 -12.68
N GLN A 52 0.19 -14.83 -13.75
CA GLN A 52 1.04 -15.40 -14.79
C GLN A 52 1.23 -14.46 -15.98
N GLY A 53 0.21 -13.69 -16.33
CA GLY A 53 0.18 -12.84 -17.52
C GLY A 53 0.74 -11.44 -17.34
N VAL A 54 0.86 -10.94 -16.09
CA VAL A 54 1.45 -9.62 -15.84
C VAL A 54 2.87 -9.77 -15.32
N PHE A 55 3.79 -9.17 -16.05
CA PHE A 55 5.22 -9.25 -15.74
C PHE A 55 5.63 -8.21 -14.70
N LEU A 56 6.40 -8.64 -13.70
CA LEU A 56 7.09 -7.78 -12.75
C LEU A 56 8.59 -8.03 -12.88
N HIS A 57 9.32 -7.05 -13.40
CA HIS A 57 10.77 -7.18 -13.58
C HIS A 57 11.47 -7.32 -12.22
N GLN A 58 12.52 -8.13 -12.16
CA GLN A 58 13.27 -8.38 -10.92
C GLN A 58 13.82 -7.10 -10.27
N ARG A 59 14.21 -6.09 -11.08
CA ARG A 59 14.65 -4.79 -10.57
C ARG A 59 13.55 -4.06 -9.81
N LEU A 60 12.30 -4.14 -10.28
CA LEU A 60 11.13 -3.57 -9.60
C LEU A 60 10.77 -4.33 -8.32
N GLY A 61 10.95 -5.66 -8.31
CA GLY A 61 10.84 -6.43 -7.07
C GLY A 61 11.86 -5.99 -6.01
N ARG A 62 13.10 -5.70 -6.42
CA ARG A 62 14.14 -5.12 -5.54
C ARG A 62 13.81 -3.67 -5.14
N TYR A 63 13.18 -2.90 -6.01
CA TYR A 63 12.72 -1.55 -5.69
C TYR A 63 11.65 -1.58 -4.59
N ILE A 64 10.64 -2.43 -4.71
CA ILE A 64 9.63 -2.65 -3.65
C ILE A 64 10.32 -3.05 -2.32
N GLN A 65 11.27 -3.97 -2.37
CA GLN A 65 12.00 -4.42 -1.17
C GLN A 65 12.76 -3.25 -0.52
N ARG A 66 13.42 -2.39 -1.33
CA ARG A 66 14.12 -1.21 -0.83
C ARG A 66 13.17 -0.18 -0.23
N LEU A 67 12.03 0.09 -0.87
CA LEU A 67 11.00 0.98 -0.34
C LEU A 67 10.49 0.48 1.03
N VAL A 68 10.19 -0.82 1.14
CA VAL A 68 9.75 -1.40 2.41
C VAL A 68 10.85 -1.32 3.47
N ALA A 69 12.09 -1.60 3.13
CA ALA A 69 13.22 -1.48 4.05
C ALA A 69 13.41 -0.03 4.53
N ALA A 70 13.25 0.95 3.62
CA ALA A 70 13.40 2.37 3.90
C ALA A 70 12.38 2.93 4.92
N THR A 71 11.27 2.23 5.15
CA THR A 71 10.31 2.63 6.19
C THR A 71 10.76 2.27 7.61
N ARG A 72 11.85 1.51 7.77
CA ARG A 72 12.27 0.99 9.07
C ARG A 72 13.37 1.86 9.67
N PRO A 73 13.25 2.29 10.94
CA PRO A 73 14.35 2.94 11.62
C PRO A 73 15.53 1.96 11.76
N TYR A 74 16.72 2.52 11.96
CA TYR A 74 17.93 1.72 12.15
C TYR A 74 17.78 0.80 13.36
N ASN A 75 18.10 -0.46 13.17
CA ASN A 75 18.22 -1.41 14.27
C ASN A 75 19.58 -2.11 14.15
N ALA A 76 20.38 -2.01 15.21
CA ALA A 76 21.73 -2.57 15.28
C ALA A 76 21.78 -4.10 15.06
N ASP A 77 20.67 -4.80 15.34
CA ASP A 77 20.56 -6.25 15.17
C ASP A 77 20.30 -6.67 13.71
N THR A 78 19.99 -5.71 12.83
CA THR A 78 19.77 -5.97 11.41
C THR A 78 20.95 -5.46 10.61
N ASP A 79 21.73 -6.35 10.02
CA ASP A 79 22.90 -6.04 9.16
C ASP A 79 22.45 -5.45 7.80
N TRP A 80 21.81 -4.28 7.84
CA TRP A 80 21.34 -3.55 6.64
C TRP A 80 22.43 -2.58 6.17
N ARG A 81 23.64 -3.10 5.88
CA ARG A 81 24.83 -2.31 5.47
C ARG A 81 24.62 -1.42 4.23
N HIS A 82 23.47 -1.52 3.57
CA HIS A 82 23.20 -0.82 2.32
C HIS A 82 22.00 0.12 2.38
N HIS A 83 21.46 0.40 3.58
CA HIS A 83 20.31 1.28 3.71
C HIS A 83 20.48 2.18 4.93
N SER A 84 20.60 3.48 4.66
CA SER A 84 20.49 4.51 5.71
C SER A 84 19.07 5.04 5.65
N PRO A 85 18.23 4.79 6.66
CA PRO A 85 16.93 5.42 6.74
C PRO A 85 17.07 6.94 6.77
N SER A 86 16.04 7.65 6.39
CA SER A 86 16.03 9.09 6.48
C SER A 86 16.00 9.57 7.91
N GLU A 87 16.39 10.82 8.13
CA GLU A 87 16.23 11.47 9.44
C GLU A 87 14.78 11.42 9.91
N LEU A 88 13.82 11.59 8.96
CA LEU A 88 12.40 11.53 9.24
C LEU A 88 11.96 10.14 9.72
N VAL A 89 12.49 9.09 9.13
CA VAL A 89 12.21 7.70 9.54
C VAL A 89 12.88 7.40 10.88
N GLU A 90 14.16 7.78 11.06
CA GLU A 90 14.92 7.53 12.30
C GLU A 90 14.28 8.19 13.51
N THR A 91 13.80 9.42 13.37
CA THR A 91 13.28 10.20 14.49
C THR A 91 11.79 10.05 14.69
N GLY A 92 11.05 9.65 13.63
CA GLY A 92 9.60 9.70 13.61
C GLY A 92 8.89 8.35 13.57
N VAL A 93 9.56 7.27 13.17
CA VAL A 93 8.93 5.95 13.01
C VAL A 93 9.37 5.01 14.13
N ASP A 94 8.40 4.49 14.88
CA ASP A 94 8.66 3.44 15.87
C ASP A 94 8.73 2.05 15.23
N LEU A 95 7.85 1.80 14.24
CA LEU A 95 7.79 0.53 13.54
C LEU A 95 7.48 0.74 12.05
N GLY A 96 8.39 0.30 11.19
CA GLY A 96 8.19 0.28 9.75
C GLY A 96 7.51 -0.98 9.23
N ALA A 97 7.24 -1.01 7.94
CA ALA A 97 6.51 -2.09 7.29
C ALA A 97 7.23 -3.44 7.35
N SER A 98 6.49 -4.52 7.58
CA SER A 98 7.00 -5.88 7.62
C SER A 98 7.32 -6.43 6.22
N PRO A 99 8.08 -7.54 6.11
CA PRO A 99 8.31 -8.21 4.81
C PRO A 99 7.03 -8.66 4.10
N ARG A 100 5.91 -8.79 4.81
CA ARG A 100 4.60 -9.10 4.23
C ARG A 100 4.14 -8.03 3.24
N ALA A 101 4.52 -6.76 3.47
CA ALA A 101 4.26 -5.67 2.55
C ALA A 101 4.82 -5.96 1.16
N ILE A 102 6.02 -6.55 1.04
CA ILE A 102 6.66 -6.87 -0.23
C ILE A 102 5.77 -7.82 -1.05
N ILE A 103 5.25 -8.87 -0.39
CA ILE A 103 4.40 -9.89 -1.03
C ILE A 103 3.08 -9.26 -1.50
N CYS A 104 2.44 -8.47 -0.64
CA CYS A 104 1.18 -7.80 -0.97
C CYS A 104 1.37 -6.80 -2.10
N TRP A 105 2.41 -5.96 -2.00
CA TRP A 105 2.68 -4.91 -2.98
C TRP A 105 2.99 -5.46 -4.36
N SER A 106 3.86 -6.47 -4.45
CA SER A 106 4.19 -7.14 -5.72
C SER A 106 2.96 -7.72 -6.42
N ARG A 107 1.99 -8.24 -5.67
CA ARG A 107 0.73 -8.75 -6.22
C ARG A 107 -0.20 -7.63 -6.63
N LEU A 108 -0.35 -6.61 -5.80
CA LEU A 108 -1.20 -5.45 -6.09
C LEU A 108 -0.69 -4.67 -7.29
N ALA A 109 0.63 -4.48 -7.44
CA ALA A 109 1.22 -3.80 -8.58
C ALA A 109 0.86 -4.47 -9.92
N LYS A 110 0.82 -5.81 -9.97
CA LYS A 110 0.37 -6.53 -11.15
C LYS A 110 -1.12 -6.29 -11.46
N VAL A 111 -1.95 -6.29 -10.42
CA VAL A 111 -3.39 -6.00 -10.55
C VAL A 111 -3.59 -4.56 -11.02
N TRP A 112 -2.85 -3.62 -10.44
CA TRP A 112 -2.92 -2.19 -10.74
C TRP A 112 -2.52 -1.90 -12.18
N ALA A 113 -1.38 -2.40 -12.63
CA ALA A 113 -0.91 -2.26 -14.00
C ALA A 113 -1.97 -2.74 -15.02
N LEU A 114 -2.62 -3.87 -14.76
CA LEU A 114 -3.63 -4.41 -15.66
C LEU A 114 -4.95 -3.64 -15.59
N LEU A 115 -5.49 -3.39 -14.39
CA LEU A 115 -6.83 -2.82 -14.25
C LEU A 115 -6.85 -1.32 -14.48
N GLN A 116 -5.87 -0.60 -13.94
CA GLN A 116 -5.82 0.87 -14.02
C GLN A 116 -5.20 1.33 -15.34
N HIS A 117 -4.09 0.71 -15.74
CA HIS A 117 -3.32 1.15 -16.89
C HIS A 117 -3.43 0.23 -18.12
N ARG A 118 -4.19 -0.88 -18.00
CA ARG A 118 -4.41 -1.87 -19.09
C ARG A 118 -3.10 -2.40 -19.69
N ARG A 119 -2.08 -2.57 -18.85
CA ARG A 119 -0.76 -3.07 -19.23
C ARG A 119 -0.52 -4.47 -18.65
N ALA A 120 0.21 -5.29 -19.39
CA ALA A 120 0.67 -6.61 -18.94
C ALA A 120 2.07 -6.56 -18.31
N GLU A 121 2.54 -5.37 -17.94
CA GLU A 121 3.84 -5.13 -17.32
C GLU A 121 3.73 -4.03 -16.27
N VAL A 122 4.40 -4.25 -15.12
CA VAL A 122 4.46 -3.29 -14.02
C VAL A 122 5.56 -2.27 -14.28
N TYR A 123 5.24 -1.00 -14.04
CA TYR A 123 6.18 0.13 -14.12
C TYR A 123 6.44 0.72 -12.72
N PRO A 124 7.51 1.53 -12.55
CA PRO A 124 7.79 2.16 -11.25
C PRO A 124 6.63 2.99 -10.70
N GLU A 125 5.90 3.68 -11.58
CA GLU A 125 4.76 4.52 -11.22
C GLU A 125 3.63 3.71 -10.57
N ASP A 126 3.36 2.49 -11.06
CA ASP A 126 2.36 1.59 -10.48
C ASP A 126 2.70 1.26 -9.01
N ILE A 127 4.00 1.15 -8.72
CA ILE A 127 4.50 0.89 -7.37
C ILE A 127 4.32 2.14 -6.50
N GLN A 128 4.71 3.31 -7.00
CA GLN A 128 4.62 4.57 -6.27
C GLN A 128 3.16 4.96 -5.96
N GLU A 129 2.26 4.82 -6.93
CA GLU A 129 0.83 5.09 -6.76
C GLU A 129 0.19 4.21 -5.67
N LEU A 130 0.66 2.96 -5.52
CA LEU A 130 0.15 2.04 -4.52
C LEU A 130 0.75 2.24 -3.12
N ALA A 131 1.85 2.97 -2.99
CA ALA A 131 2.59 3.13 -1.74
C ALA A 131 1.71 3.57 -0.56
N PRO A 132 0.84 4.62 -0.67
CA PRO A 132 0.00 5.06 0.42
C PRO A 132 -0.96 3.95 0.90
N PHE A 133 -1.53 3.19 -0.02
CA PHE A 133 -2.49 2.13 0.29
C PHE A 133 -1.83 0.92 0.96
N VAL A 134 -0.59 0.61 0.56
CA VAL A 134 0.14 -0.56 1.08
C VAL A 134 0.89 -0.24 2.36
N LEU A 135 1.50 0.94 2.47
CA LEU A 135 2.37 1.30 3.59
C LEU A 135 1.65 2.06 4.70
N GLY A 136 0.63 2.86 4.40
CA GLY A 136 0.03 3.79 5.34
C GLY A 136 -0.46 3.14 6.66
N HIS A 137 -0.98 1.91 6.60
CA HIS A 137 -1.43 1.18 7.77
C HIS A 137 -0.36 0.28 8.40
N ARG A 138 0.88 0.34 7.90
CA ARG A 138 2.03 -0.47 8.35
C ARG A 138 3.14 0.35 8.99
N ILE A 139 3.04 1.68 8.86
CA ILE A 139 4.00 2.61 9.47
C ILE A 139 3.39 3.12 10.77
N TRP A 140 4.07 2.88 11.87
CA TRP A 140 3.67 3.36 13.19
C TRP A 140 4.60 4.47 13.61
N LEU A 141 4.01 5.63 13.83
CA LEU A 141 4.75 6.83 14.23
C LEU A 141 4.93 6.84 15.74
N GLY A 142 6.09 7.31 16.17
CA GLY A 142 6.35 7.58 17.57
C GLY A 142 5.38 8.65 18.10
N PRO A 143 4.93 8.54 19.38
CA PRO A 143 3.95 9.47 19.96
C PRO A 143 4.39 10.93 19.86
N HIS A 144 5.68 11.20 20.03
CA HIS A 144 6.24 12.54 19.93
C HIS A 144 6.13 13.10 18.50
N ALA A 145 6.52 12.31 17.51
CA ALA A 145 6.48 12.70 16.10
C ALA A 145 5.04 12.94 15.63
N ALA A 146 4.11 12.06 16.00
CA ALA A 146 2.69 12.21 15.72
C ALA A 146 2.11 13.47 16.37
N ALA A 147 2.47 13.79 17.62
CA ALA A 147 2.04 15.01 18.31
C ALA A 147 2.56 16.29 17.64
N HIS A 148 3.69 16.23 16.91
CA HIS A 148 4.24 17.33 16.13
C HIS A 148 3.75 17.36 14.67
N GLY A 149 2.72 16.58 14.35
CA GLY A 149 2.04 16.61 13.05
C GLY A 149 2.70 15.76 11.95
N LEU A 150 3.66 14.89 12.29
CA LEU A 150 4.16 13.92 11.33
C LEU A 150 3.03 12.94 10.94
N THR A 151 2.91 12.63 9.65
CA THR A 151 1.93 11.68 9.13
C THR A 151 2.62 10.54 8.40
N ALA A 152 1.93 9.40 8.29
CA ALA A 152 2.44 8.26 7.53
C ALA A 152 2.63 8.62 6.05
N GLU A 153 1.77 9.47 5.50
CA GLU A 153 1.86 9.96 4.12
C GLU A 153 3.16 10.75 3.89
N ALA A 154 3.55 11.60 4.86
CA ALA A 154 4.80 12.36 4.78
C ALA A 154 6.02 11.43 4.79
N VAL A 155 6.01 10.39 5.63
CA VAL A 155 7.06 9.37 5.68
C VAL A 155 7.12 8.60 4.35
N ILE A 156 5.97 8.22 3.78
CA ILE A 156 5.90 7.51 2.50
C ILE A 156 6.46 8.37 1.37
N ALA A 157 6.10 9.64 1.32
CA ALA A 157 6.60 10.58 0.31
C ALA A 157 8.13 10.73 0.40
N ASP A 158 8.66 10.84 1.61
CA ASP A 158 10.10 10.92 1.87
C ASP A 158 10.83 9.64 1.40
N VAL A 159 10.32 8.48 1.76
CA VAL A 159 10.86 7.17 1.35
C VAL A 159 10.87 7.01 -0.19
N ILE A 160 9.79 7.42 -0.87
CA ILE A 160 9.73 7.37 -2.35
C ILE A 160 10.79 8.28 -2.97
N ASN A 161 10.99 9.47 -2.43
CA ASN A 161 11.97 10.44 -2.93
C ASN A 161 13.43 9.99 -2.73
N GLN A 162 13.70 9.26 -1.64
CA GLN A 162 15.05 8.82 -1.32
C GLN A 162 15.47 7.54 -2.05
N VAL A 163 14.54 6.62 -2.29
CA VAL A 163 14.87 5.34 -2.92
C VAL A 163 14.91 5.49 -4.43
N PRO A 164 16.09 5.37 -5.07
CA PRO A 164 16.21 5.59 -6.51
C PRO A 164 15.42 4.54 -7.29
N VAL A 165 14.71 5.03 -8.30
CA VAL A 165 14.03 4.21 -9.30
C VAL A 165 15.07 3.42 -10.10
N PRO A 166 14.86 2.11 -10.36
CA PRO A 166 15.83 1.25 -11.05
C PRO A 166 15.88 1.49 -12.55
#